data_6ca990710263b742274f9b35fe472ed0
#
_entry.id   6ca990710263b742274f9b35fe472ed0
#
_cell.length_a   1.000
_cell.length_b   1.000
_cell.length_c   1.000
_cell.angle_alpha   90.00
_cell.angle_beta   90.00
_cell.angle_gamma   90.00
#
_symmetry.space_group_name_H-M   'P 1'
#
loop_
_entity.id
_entity.type
_entity.pdbx_description
1 polymer ?
#
loop_
_entity_poly.entity_id
_entity_poly.type
_entity_poly.pdbx_seq_one_letter_code
_entity_poly.pdbx_strand_id
1 'polypeptide(L)'
;MVGISHGLRLASALHNLEYACGLATGALFEADLGSIPITNGAMSVEAPEIDDEKFQRFAVRPERLEWWRTRITEVWNLRRSA
;
A
#
# COMPACT_ATOMS: atom_id res chain seq x y z
N MET A 1 4.71 0.18 -1.84
CA MET A 1 5.32 -0.27 -0.57
C MET A 1 4.36 -0.14 0.61
N VAL A 2 3.75 1.02 0.88
CA VAL A 2 2.82 1.21 2.01
C VAL A 2 1.62 0.25 1.96
N GLY A 3 0.97 0.12 0.80
CA GLY A 3 -0.15 -0.82 0.64
C GLY A 3 0.24 -2.27 0.88
N ILE A 4 1.43 -2.66 0.43
CA ILE A 4 1.97 -4.01 0.65
C ILE A 4 2.21 -4.26 2.14
N SER A 5 2.71 -3.27 2.89
CA SER A 5 2.89 -3.42 4.35
C SER A 5 1.57 -3.66 5.08
N HIS A 6 0.50 -3.03 4.65
CA HIS A 6 -0.85 -3.29 5.19
C HIS A 6 -1.35 -4.70 4.83
N GLY A 7 -1.09 -5.16 3.60
CA GLY A 7 -1.39 -6.52 3.17
C GLY A 7 -0.63 -7.58 4.00
N LEU A 8 0.63 -7.32 4.31
CA LEU A 8 1.43 -8.20 5.16
C LEU A 8 0.86 -8.32 6.58
N ARG A 9 0.41 -7.20 7.14
CA ARG A 9 -0.24 -7.20 8.47
C ARG A 9 -1.53 -8.00 8.46
N LEU A 10 -2.36 -7.82 7.44
CA LEU A 10 -3.58 -8.62 7.28
C LEU A 10 -3.25 -10.10 7.14
N ALA A 11 -2.31 -10.46 6.28
CA ALA A 11 -1.90 -11.85 6.08
C ALA A 11 -1.39 -12.49 7.38
N SER A 12 -0.61 -11.76 8.18
CA SER A 12 -0.10 -12.25 9.46
C SER A 12 -1.19 -12.49 10.51
N ALA A 13 -2.34 -11.81 10.38
CA ALA A 13 -3.48 -11.95 11.28
C ALA A 13 -4.42 -13.11 10.90
N LEU A 14 -4.30 -13.67 9.71
CA LEU A 14 -5.13 -14.76 9.24
C LEU A 14 -4.55 -16.12 9.70
N HIS A 15 -5.38 -16.94 10.32
CA HIS A 15 -4.95 -18.22 10.89
C HIS A 15 -4.81 -19.36 9.89
N ASN A 16 -5.43 -19.27 8.72
CA ASN A 16 -5.58 -20.36 7.77
C ASN A 16 -4.98 -20.05 6.39
N LEU A 17 -3.80 -19.42 6.34
CA LEU A 17 -3.09 -19.21 5.09
C LEU A 17 -2.33 -20.47 4.70
N GLU A 18 -2.86 -21.22 3.73
CA GLU A 18 -2.25 -22.45 3.21
C GLU A 18 -1.17 -22.18 2.16
N TYR A 19 -1.25 -21.03 1.48
CA TYR A 19 -0.37 -20.69 0.36
C TYR A 19 0.32 -19.36 0.57
N ALA A 20 1.46 -19.19 -0.11
CA ALA A 20 2.17 -17.92 -0.13
C ALA A 20 1.31 -16.79 -0.73
N CYS A 21 1.35 -15.61 -0.14
CA CYS A 21 0.65 -14.43 -0.62
C CYS A 21 1.46 -13.71 -1.71
N GLY A 22 0.79 -13.23 -2.76
CA GLY A 22 1.41 -12.48 -3.86
C GLY A 22 1.71 -11.03 -3.50
N LEU A 23 2.51 -10.77 -2.47
CA LEU A 23 2.76 -9.44 -1.93
C LEU A 23 4.14 -8.86 -2.32
N ALA A 24 4.87 -9.51 -3.21
CA ALA A 24 6.22 -9.08 -3.61
C ALA A 24 6.26 -8.18 -4.86
N THR A 25 5.11 -7.73 -5.37
CA THR A 25 5.00 -6.96 -6.61
C THR A 25 5.62 -5.57 -6.55
N GLY A 26 5.93 -5.04 -5.36
CA GLY A 26 6.65 -3.78 -5.20
C GLY A 26 8.02 -3.76 -5.88
N ALA A 27 8.65 -4.93 -6.04
CA ALA A 27 9.92 -5.06 -6.74
C ALA A 27 9.85 -4.76 -8.24
N LEU A 28 8.65 -4.69 -8.83
CA LEU A 28 8.43 -4.34 -10.23
C LEU A 28 8.55 -2.85 -10.50
N PHE A 29 8.51 -2.01 -9.48
CA PHE A 29 8.66 -0.57 -9.63
C PHE A 29 10.13 -0.18 -9.62
N GLU A 30 10.50 0.76 -10.48
CA GLU A 30 11.84 1.32 -10.54
C GLU A 30 12.20 2.09 -9.25
N ALA A 31 11.21 2.77 -8.66
CA ALA A 31 11.36 3.50 -7.41
C ALA A 31 10.08 3.42 -6.56
N ASP A 32 10.26 3.47 -5.25
CA ASP A 32 9.17 3.44 -4.27
C ASP A 32 9.58 4.29 -3.05
N LEU A 33 8.65 4.51 -2.12
CA LEU A 33 8.87 5.28 -0.89
C LEU A 33 9.87 4.62 0.08
N GLY A 34 10.11 3.35 -0.08
CA GLY A 34 11.02 2.53 0.69
C GLY A 34 10.99 1.12 0.14
N SER A 35 11.58 0.19 0.84
CA SER A 35 11.59 -1.21 0.43
C SER A 35 11.30 -2.16 1.59
N ILE A 36 10.66 -3.27 1.28
CA ILE A 36 10.50 -4.39 2.19
C ILE A 36 11.27 -5.56 1.58
N PRO A 37 12.43 -5.92 2.11
CA PRO A 37 13.27 -6.95 1.50
C PRO A 37 12.63 -8.33 1.63
N ILE A 38 12.89 -9.17 0.62
CA ILE A 38 12.54 -10.59 0.65
C ILE A 38 13.78 -11.34 1.08
N THR A 39 13.69 -12.06 2.20
CA THR A 39 14.78 -12.86 2.73
C THR A 39 14.32 -14.30 2.88
N ASN A 40 15.01 -15.21 2.20
CA ASN A 40 14.66 -16.64 2.21
C ASN A 40 13.19 -16.92 1.85
N GLY A 41 12.65 -16.18 0.87
CA GLY A 41 11.27 -16.30 0.43
C GLY A 41 10.22 -15.70 1.37
N ALA A 42 10.63 -14.95 2.39
CA ALA A 42 9.75 -14.33 3.36
C ALA A 42 9.96 -12.82 3.45
N MET A 43 8.91 -12.09 3.82
CA MET A 43 8.94 -10.65 4.04
C MET A 43 8.62 -10.35 5.50
N SER A 44 9.33 -9.37 6.09
CA SER A 44 9.04 -8.89 7.44
C SER A 44 7.71 -8.13 7.49
N VAL A 45 6.96 -8.31 8.57
CA VAL A 45 5.69 -7.61 8.83
C VAL A 45 5.91 -6.26 9.53
N GLU A 46 7.14 -5.85 9.71
CA GLU A 46 7.48 -4.57 10.32
C GLU A 46 7.00 -3.38 9.48
N ALA A 47 6.72 -2.26 10.16
CA ALA A 47 6.42 -1.02 9.47
C ALA A 47 7.67 -0.56 8.70
N PRO A 48 7.58 -0.34 7.39
CA PRO A 48 8.72 0.13 6.62
C PRO A 48 9.05 1.58 6.94
N GLU A 49 10.32 1.92 6.89
CA GLU A 49 10.75 3.31 6.92
C GLU A 49 10.41 3.99 5.59
N ILE A 50 9.75 5.14 5.67
CA ILE A 50 9.43 5.97 4.52
C ILE A 50 10.50 7.04 4.38
N ASP A 51 11.11 7.11 3.20
CA ASP A 51 12.03 8.18 2.83
C ASP A 51 11.23 9.47 2.61
N ASP A 52 11.42 10.46 3.48
CA ASP A 52 10.67 11.74 3.42
C ASP A 52 10.91 12.51 2.13
N GLU A 53 12.13 12.48 1.60
CA GLU A 53 12.46 13.13 0.33
C GLU A 53 11.72 12.49 -0.85
N LYS A 54 11.70 11.17 -0.89
CA LYS A 54 10.90 10.43 -1.89
C LYS A 54 9.40 10.64 -1.69
N PHE A 55 8.93 10.70 -0.46
CA PHE A 55 7.53 10.99 -0.17
C PHE A 55 7.11 12.33 -0.78
N GLN A 56 7.91 13.38 -0.60
CA GLN A 56 7.65 14.70 -1.20
C GLN A 56 7.72 14.66 -2.74
N ARG A 57 8.72 13.96 -3.28
CA ARG A 57 8.91 13.83 -4.73
C ARG A 57 7.75 13.10 -5.42
N PHE A 58 7.18 12.09 -4.79
CA PHE A 58 6.09 11.28 -5.34
C PHE A 58 4.71 11.74 -4.88
N ALA A 59 4.62 12.85 -4.14
CA ALA A 59 3.34 13.41 -3.71
C ALA A 59 2.44 13.69 -4.92
N VAL A 60 1.17 13.36 -4.78
CA VAL A 60 0.19 13.58 -5.84
C VAL A 60 -0.01 15.08 -6.06
N ARG A 61 -0.17 15.49 -7.32
CA ARG A 61 -0.46 16.90 -7.65
C ARG A 61 -1.81 17.33 -7.07
N PRO A 62 -1.96 18.63 -6.71
CA PRO A 62 -3.21 19.11 -6.10
C PRO A 62 -4.48 18.78 -6.87
N GLU A 63 -4.45 18.89 -8.20
CA GLU A 63 -5.61 18.60 -9.07
C GLU A 63 -5.99 17.10 -8.99
N ARG A 64 -5.00 16.22 -8.96
CA ARG A 64 -5.24 14.79 -8.86
C ARG A 64 -5.73 14.40 -7.46
N LEU A 65 -5.22 15.06 -6.43
CA LEU A 65 -5.69 14.87 -5.06
C LEU A 65 -7.16 15.25 -4.92
N GLU A 66 -7.54 16.40 -5.49
CA GLU A 66 -8.93 16.88 -5.49
C GLU A 66 -9.85 15.93 -6.27
N TRP A 67 -9.40 15.42 -7.40
CA TRP A 67 -10.14 14.42 -8.16
C TRP A 67 -10.43 13.18 -7.31
N TRP A 68 -9.43 12.67 -6.57
CA TRP A 68 -9.61 11.52 -5.70
C TRP A 68 -10.56 11.81 -4.53
N ARG A 69 -10.45 12.99 -3.92
CA ARG A 69 -11.36 13.41 -2.83
C ARG A 69 -12.80 13.45 -3.31
N THR A 70 -13.05 14.05 -4.45
CA THR A 70 -14.38 14.11 -5.07
C THR A 70 -14.92 12.70 -5.30
N ARG A 71 -14.15 11.85 -5.95
CA ARG A 71 -14.56 10.48 -6.25
C ARG A 71 -14.88 9.67 -4.99
N ILE A 72 -14.05 9.73 -3.99
CA ILE A 72 -14.28 9.02 -2.73
C ILE A 72 -15.55 9.54 -2.05
N THR A 73 -15.77 10.86 -2.05
CA THR A 73 -16.96 11.48 -1.48
C THR A 73 -18.23 11.04 -2.21
N GLU A 74 -18.21 11.02 -3.52
CA GLU A 74 -19.33 10.56 -4.34
C GLU A 74 -19.69 9.10 -4.03
N VAL A 75 -18.71 8.21 -4.04
CA VAL A 75 -18.92 6.79 -3.73
C VAL A 75 -19.45 6.60 -2.30
N TRP A 76 -18.92 7.35 -1.35
CA TRP A 76 -19.38 7.32 0.04
C TRP A 76 -20.84 7.75 0.16
N ASN A 77 -21.22 8.83 -0.51
CA ASN A 77 -22.58 9.34 -0.50
C ASN A 77 -23.57 8.37 -1.16
N LEU A 78 -23.20 7.75 -2.28
CA LEU A 78 -24.00 6.72 -2.92
C LEU A 78 -24.26 5.54 -1.97
N ARG A 79 -23.26 5.11 -1.24
CA ARG A 79 -23.40 4.02 -0.27
C ARG A 79 -24.33 4.38 0.88
N ARG A 80 -24.32 5.62 1.35
CA ARG A 80 -25.16 6.08 2.44
C ARG A 80 -26.63 6.28 2.05
N SER A 81 -26.88 6.54 0.79
CA SER A 81 -28.23 6.75 0.25
C SER A 81 -28.90 5.46 -0.25
N ALA A 82 -28.17 4.35 -0.24
CA ALA A 82 -28.67 3.04 -0.66
C ALA A 82 -29.39 2.31 0.49
#